data_a8e10ff93de350d097503869a4d65bf8
#
_entry.id   a8e10ff93de350d097503869a4d65bf8
#
_cell.length_a   1.000
_cell.length_b   1.000
_cell.length_c   1.000
_cell.angle_alpha   90.00
_cell.angle_beta   90.00
_cell.angle_gamma   90.00
#
_symmetry.space_group_name_H-M   'P 1'
#
loop_
_entity.id
_entity.type
_entity.pdbx_description
1 polymer ?
#
loop_
_entity_poly.entity_id
_entity_poly.type
_entity_poly.pdbx_seq_one_letter_code
_entity_poly.pdbx_strand_id
1 'polypeptide(L)'
;IVGVCHYRRYFTKRESVFEGALQKVLLDTAYIEECLKTYDVIVPDSGMTMERNVRAHYEKQHNRQDLNICEQVLKEKYPMDYSAFEWSLDRNLMSLGNMMIAPKNLFDEYCNWLFDILFEVERRINVESYDGYQRRVFGFLAERLFRVWLLNHPLKIKEENVIFLSDR
;
A
#
# COMPACT_ATOMS: atom_id res chain seq x y z
N ILE A 1 12.79 -14.21 1.69
CA ILE A 1 11.48 -13.59 1.98
C ILE A 1 11.73 -12.31 2.75
N VAL A 2 11.00 -11.25 2.41
CA VAL A 2 10.99 -9.95 3.10
C VAL A 2 9.55 -9.61 3.45
N GLY A 3 9.32 -9.11 4.67
CA GLY A 3 8.03 -8.60 5.11
C GLY A 3 8.13 -7.18 5.63
N VAL A 4 7.21 -6.31 5.21
CA VAL A 4 7.07 -4.95 5.71
C VAL A 4 5.68 -4.77 6.31
N CYS A 5 5.66 -4.33 7.56
CA CYS A 5 4.45 -4.01 8.32
C CYS A 5 4.51 -2.56 8.81
N HIS A 6 3.36 -1.95 8.99
CA HIS A 6 3.26 -0.67 9.66
C HIS A 6 3.37 -0.84 11.19
N TYR A 7 3.74 0.23 11.87
CA TYR A 7 3.70 0.28 13.32
C TYR A 7 2.30 -0.10 13.85
N ARG A 8 2.26 -1.06 14.79
CA ARG A 8 1.04 -1.63 15.39
C ARG A 8 0.06 -2.32 14.42
N ARG A 9 0.46 -2.62 13.18
CA ARG A 9 -0.35 -3.38 12.23
C ARG A 9 0.32 -4.69 11.93
N TYR A 10 -0.40 -5.79 12.10
CA TYR A 10 0.14 -7.13 11.94
C TYR A 10 -0.79 -7.97 11.08
N PHE A 11 -0.21 -8.73 10.18
CA PHE A 11 -0.96 -9.71 9.39
C PHE A 11 -1.49 -10.84 10.26
N THR A 12 -2.74 -11.22 10.00
CA THR A 12 -3.39 -12.39 10.61
C THR A 12 -3.99 -13.27 9.54
N LYS A 13 -4.12 -14.57 9.84
CA LYS A 13 -4.78 -15.51 8.94
C LYS A 13 -6.23 -15.09 8.74
N ARG A 14 -6.68 -14.97 7.48
CA ARG A 14 -8.03 -14.52 7.12
C ARG A 14 -9.14 -15.37 7.75
N GLU A 15 -8.89 -16.67 7.89
CA GLU A 15 -9.86 -17.64 8.41
C GLU A 15 -9.82 -17.77 9.94
N SER A 16 -8.92 -17.06 10.62
CA SER A 16 -8.82 -17.17 12.07
C SER A 16 -9.86 -16.30 12.76
N VAL A 17 -10.76 -16.93 13.49
CA VAL A 17 -11.59 -16.26 14.50
C VAL A 17 -10.70 -15.92 15.68
N PHE A 18 -10.73 -14.66 16.15
CA PHE A 18 -9.93 -14.21 17.28
C PHE A 18 -10.48 -14.83 18.58
N GLU A 19 -10.11 -16.06 18.84
CA GLU A 19 -10.37 -16.75 20.12
C GLU A 19 -9.03 -17.02 20.82
N GLY A 20 -8.61 -16.12 21.72
CA GLY A 20 -7.46 -16.36 22.58
C GLY A 20 -6.22 -15.51 22.31
N ALA A 21 -5.02 -16.06 22.55
CA ALA A 21 -3.78 -15.29 22.48
C ALA A 21 -3.47 -14.82 21.05
N LEU A 22 -3.12 -13.54 20.90
CA LEU A 22 -2.76 -12.89 19.64
C LEU A 22 -1.78 -13.70 18.79
N GLN A 23 -0.79 -14.33 19.41
CA GLN A 23 0.22 -15.16 18.77
C GLN A 23 -0.34 -16.31 17.91
N LYS A 24 -1.55 -16.79 18.24
CA LYS A 24 -2.17 -17.89 17.48
C LYS A 24 -2.80 -17.45 16.15
N VAL A 25 -3.08 -16.18 16.01
CA VAL A 25 -3.72 -15.62 14.81
C VAL A 25 -2.74 -14.90 13.88
N LEU A 26 -1.56 -14.54 14.37
CA LEU A 26 -0.52 -13.92 13.55
C LEU A 26 0.00 -14.92 12.50
N LEU A 27 0.44 -14.40 11.35
CA LEU A 27 1.13 -15.24 10.38
C LEU A 27 2.48 -15.69 10.96
N ASP A 28 2.67 -16.99 11.01
CA ASP A 28 3.97 -17.60 11.33
C ASP A 28 4.78 -17.90 10.06
N THR A 29 6.06 -18.18 10.23
CA THR A 29 6.98 -18.44 9.12
C THR A 29 6.52 -19.63 8.27
N ALA A 30 6.04 -20.70 8.87
CA ALA A 30 5.60 -21.89 8.15
C ALA A 30 4.40 -21.61 7.26
N TYR A 31 3.43 -20.81 7.75
CA TYR A 31 2.28 -20.38 6.98
C TYR A 31 2.71 -19.48 5.80
N ILE A 32 3.61 -18.50 6.05
CA ILE A 32 4.12 -17.62 5.01
C ILE A 32 4.82 -18.41 3.91
N GLU A 33 5.72 -19.33 4.28
CA GLU A 33 6.44 -20.16 3.33
C GLU A 33 5.50 -21.05 2.50
N GLU A 34 4.45 -21.60 3.11
CA GLU A 34 3.45 -22.39 2.40
C GLU A 34 2.64 -21.55 1.42
N CYS A 35 2.19 -20.35 1.84
CA CYS A 35 1.49 -19.43 0.96
C CYS A 35 2.34 -19.03 -0.26
N LEU A 36 3.62 -18.72 -0.05
CA LEU A 36 4.52 -18.28 -1.12
C LEU A 36 4.97 -19.41 -2.08
N LYS A 37 4.55 -20.66 -1.86
CA LYS A 37 4.66 -21.71 -2.90
C LYS A 37 3.61 -21.56 -4.00
N THR A 38 2.49 -20.92 -3.71
CA THR A 38 1.33 -20.79 -4.60
C THR A 38 1.11 -19.35 -5.05
N TYR A 39 1.39 -18.40 -4.17
CA TYR A 39 1.20 -16.96 -4.37
C TYR A 39 2.55 -16.25 -4.48
N ASP A 40 2.59 -15.16 -5.24
CA ASP A 40 3.80 -14.37 -5.41
C ASP A 40 3.98 -13.35 -4.29
N VAL A 41 2.87 -12.92 -3.66
CA VAL A 41 2.88 -11.89 -2.63
C VAL A 41 1.69 -12.06 -1.68
N ILE A 42 1.91 -11.73 -0.39
CA ILE A 42 0.85 -11.59 0.62
C ILE A 42 0.69 -10.09 0.91
N VAL A 43 -0.54 -9.59 0.85
CA VAL A 43 -0.89 -8.18 1.06
C VAL A 43 -2.08 -8.04 2.02
N PRO A 44 -2.32 -6.85 2.59
CA PRO A 44 -3.53 -6.60 3.35
C PRO A 44 -4.79 -6.74 2.51
N ASP A 45 -5.87 -7.19 3.12
CA ASP A 45 -7.20 -7.11 2.52
C ASP A 45 -7.48 -5.70 2.01
N SER A 46 -8.04 -5.63 0.82
CA SER A 46 -8.50 -4.37 0.26
C SER A 46 -9.73 -3.85 1.02
N GLY A 47 -9.76 -2.55 1.29
CA GLY A 47 -10.88 -1.89 1.96
C GLY A 47 -11.61 -0.93 1.05
N MET A 48 -12.88 -0.67 1.34
CA MET A 48 -13.68 0.33 0.61
C MET A 48 -13.62 1.68 1.34
N THR A 49 -13.39 2.76 0.60
CA THR A 49 -13.55 4.11 1.13
C THR A 49 -15.04 4.48 1.21
N MET A 50 -15.38 5.35 2.17
CA MET A 50 -16.73 5.91 2.30
C MET A 50 -17.03 7.01 1.26
N GLU A 51 -16.00 7.59 0.67
CA GLU A 51 -16.09 8.57 -0.39
C GLU A 51 -16.43 7.90 -1.73
N ARG A 52 -16.86 8.72 -2.70
CA ARG A 52 -17.22 8.24 -4.05
C ARG A 52 -16.12 7.40 -4.69
N ASN A 53 -14.88 7.78 -4.48
CA ASN A 53 -13.71 7.09 -4.99
C ASN A 53 -12.45 7.44 -4.17
N VAL A 54 -11.33 6.76 -4.46
CA VAL A 54 -10.06 6.95 -3.75
C VAL A 54 -9.49 8.37 -3.97
N ARG A 55 -9.72 8.99 -5.14
CA ARG A 55 -9.33 10.39 -5.39
C ARG A 55 -10.06 11.33 -4.43
N ALA A 56 -11.39 11.23 -4.33
CA ALA A 56 -12.18 12.05 -3.43
C ALA A 56 -11.79 11.81 -1.94
N HIS A 57 -11.47 10.58 -1.58
CA HIS A 57 -10.96 10.24 -0.26
C HIS A 57 -9.63 10.95 0.03
N TYR A 58 -8.69 10.93 -0.93
CA TYR A 58 -7.41 11.63 -0.78
C TYR A 58 -7.62 13.15 -0.65
N GLU A 59 -8.38 13.75 -1.56
CA GLU A 59 -8.63 15.22 -1.61
C GLU A 59 -9.34 15.75 -0.35
N LYS A 60 -10.15 14.92 0.31
CA LYS A 60 -10.82 15.29 1.56
C LYS A 60 -9.86 15.34 2.76
N GLN A 61 -8.83 14.53 2.77
CA GLN A 61 -7.94 14.35 3.92
C GLN A 61 -6.55 14.95 3.73
N HIS A 62 -6.14 15.16 2.49
CA HIS A 62 -4.78 15.55 2.12
C HIS A 62 -4.78 16.65 1.06
N ASN A 63 -3.60 17.19 0.79
CA ASN A 63 -3.43 18.21 -0.22
C ASN A 63 -3.57 17.62 -1.63
N ARG A 64 -4.61 18.04 -2.34
CA ARG A 64 -4.88 17.62 -3.73
C ARG A 64 -3.69 17.84 -4.67
N GLN A 65 -2.93 18.93 -4.45
CA GLN A 65 -1.80 19.27 -5.33
C GLN A 65 -0.72 18.19 -5.31
N ASP A 66 -0.49 17.53 -4.19
CA ASP A 66 0.51 16.46 -4.07
C ASP A 66 0.14 15.24 -4.92
N LEU A 67 -1.16 14.89 -4.93
CA LEU A 67 -1.66 13.81 -5.78
C LEU A 67 -1.52 14.18 -7.27
N ASN A 68 -1.79 15.43 -7.65
CA ASN A 68 -1.62 15.89 -9.02
C ASN A 68 -0.16 15.86 -9.47
N ILE A 69 0.78 16.24 -8.59
CA ILE A 69 2.21 16.16 -8.86
C ILE A 69 2.64 14.69 -9.02
N CYS A 70 2.17 13.80 -8.14
CA CYS A 70 2.42 12.36 -8.26
C CYS A 70 1.90 11.81 -9.59
N GLU A 71 0.71 12.22 -10.01
CA GLU A 71 0.12 11.87 -11.31
C GLU A 71 1.00 12.35 -12.47
N GLN A 72 1.53 13.58 -12.42
CA GLN A 72 2.43 14.11 -13.45
C GLN A 72 3.73 13.30 -13.52
N VAL A 73 4.35 13.01 -12.38
CA VAL A 73 5.56 12.19 -12.30
C VAL A 73 5.33 10.82 -12.92
N LEU A 74 4.18 10.21 -12.62
CA LEU A 74 3.83 8.90 -13.17
C LEU A 74 3.70 8.96 -14.70
N LYS A 75 3.01 9.97 -15.23
CA LYS A 75 2.86 10.18 -16.69
C LYS A 75 4.21 10.35 -17.40
N GLU A 76 5.14 11.05 -16.77
CA GLU A 76 6.45 11.35 -17.33
C GLU A 76 7.41 10.16 -17.29
N LYS A 77 7.47 9.45 -16.16
CA LYS A 77 8.47 8.39 -15.92
C LYS A 77 7.93 6.99 -16.19
N TYR A 78 6.64 6.76 -15.94
CA TYR A 78 5.99 5.46 -16.01
C TYR A 78 4.64 5.55 -16.75
N PRO A 79 4.62 6.00 -18.02
CA PRO A 79 3.37 6.21 -18.76
C PRO A 79 2.53 4.94 -18.90
N MET A 80 3.14 3.76 -18.88
CA MET A 80 2.42 2.47 -18.92
C MET A 80 1.62 2.21 -17.65
N ASP A 81 2.01 2.79 -16.52
CA ASP A 81 1.33 2.61 -15.23
C ASP A 81 0.20 3.63 -15.03
N TYR A 82 0.13 4.64 -15.88
CA TYR A 82 -0.81 5.73 -15.73
C TYR A 82 -2.28 5.27 -15.81
N SER A 83 -2.62 4.36 -16.68
CA SER A 83 -3.98 3.84 -16.80
C SER A 83 -4.44 3.09 -15.55
N ALA A 84 -3.55 2.33 -14.92
CA ALA A 84 -3.84 1.66 -13.65
C ALA A 84 -3.97 2.67 -12.50
N PHE A 85 -3.19 3.76 -12.52
CA PHE A 85 -3.31 4.85 -11.56
C PHE A 85 -4.68 5.53 -11.64
N GLU A 86 -5.10 5.97 -12.83
CA GLU A 86 -6.43 6.55 -13.04
C GLU A 86 -7.53 5.58 -12.62
N TRP A 87 -7.44 4.32 -13.08
CA TRP A 87 -8.41 3.31 -12.75
C TRP A 87 -8.51 3.09 -11.23
N SER A 88 -7.39 3.01 -10.51
CA SER A 88 -7.38 2.79 -9.06
C SER A 88 -7.95 3.96 -8.29
N LEU A 89 -7.70 5.20 -8.74
CA LEU A 89 -8.22 6.42 -8.10
C LEU A 89 -9.71 6.65 -8.35
N ASP A 90 -10.24 6.13 -9.46
CA ASP A 90 -11.67 6.28 -9.80
C ASP A 90 -12.56 5.20 -9.14
N ARG A 91 -11.97 4.23 -8.47
CA ARG A 91 -12.69 3.21 -7.68
C ARG A 91 -12.77 3.61 -6.21
N ASN A 92 -13.68 2.98 -5.48
CA ASN A 92 -13.78 3.14 -4.03
C ASN A 92 -13.00 2.05 -3.26
N LEU A 93 -12.26 1.18 -3.95
CA LEU A 93 -11.46 0.12 -3.40
C LEU A 93 -9.99 0.55 -3.28
N MET A 94 -9.40 0.47 -2.09
CA MET A 94 -8.02 0.82 -1.82
C MET A 94 -7.30 -0.25 -1.01
N SER A 95 -5.98 -0.32 -1.15
CA SER A 95 -5.15 -1.11 -0.25
C SER A 95 -5.00 -0.40 1.09
N LEU A 96 -5.24 -1.10 2.18
CA LEU A 96 -5.15 -0.56 3.54
C LEU A 96 -3.69 -0.61 4.04
N GLY A 97 -2.92 0.38 3.64
CA GLY A 97 -1.47 0.45 3.87
C GLY A 97 -0.66 -0.21 2.74
N ASN A 98 0.63 0.12 2.70
CA ASN A 98 1.59 -0.44 1.76
C ASN A 98 2.41 -1.56 2.42
N MET A 99 1.72 -2.52 3.02
CA MET A 99 2.32 -3.69 3.69
C MET A 99 2.38 -4.85 2.70
N MET A 100 3.46 -5.61 2.73
CA MET A 100 3.60 -6.83 1.91
C MET A 100 4.57 -7.83 2.52
N ILE A 101 4.37 -9.11 2.17
CA ILE A 101 5.35 -10.18 2.37
C ILE A 101 5.59 -10.83 1.01
N ALA A 102 6.84 -10.85 0.56
CA ALA A 102 7.20 -11.32 -0.78
C ALA A 102 8.62 -11.90 -0.83
N PRO A 103 9.01 -12.58 -1.90
CA PRO A 103 10.40 -12.84 -2.24
C PRO A 103 11.17 -11.52 -2.35
N LYS A 104 12.45 -11.56 -1.95
CA LYS A 104 13.28 -10.33 -1.89
C LYS A 104 13.37 -9.60 -3.23
N ASN A 105 13.53 -10.32 -4.32
CA ASN A 105 13.62 -9.73 -5.66
C ASN A 105 12.35 -8.93 -6.03
N LEU A 106 11.17 -9.46 -5.73
CA LEU A 106 9.89 -8.77 -5.98
C LEU A 106 9.73 -7.53 -5.09
N PHE A 107 10.16 -7.65 -3.83
CA PHE A 107 10.18 -6.53 -2.90
C PHE A 107 11.14 -5.41 -3.37
N ASP A 108 12.34 -5.77 -3.81
CA ASP A 108 13.32 -4.81 -4.34
C ASP A 108 12.79 -4.11 -5.61
N GLU A 109 12.12 -4.83 -6.51
CA GLU A 109 11.48 -4.28 -7.70
C GLU A 109 10.42 -3.23 -7.34
N TYR A 110 9.52 -3.58 -6.41
CA TYR A 110 8.54 -2.64 -5.88
C TYR A 110 9.18 -1.39 -5.26
N CYS A 111 10.19 -1.58 -4.41
CA CYS A 111 10.87 -0.46 -3.76
C CYS A 111 11.58 0.46 -4.76
N ASN A 112 12.28 -0.10 -5.74
CA ASN A 112 12.96 0.69 -6.77
C ASN A 112 11.96 1.56 -7.54
N TRP A 113 10.84 0.98 -7.98
CA TRP A 113 9.78 1.70 -8.67
C TRP A 113 9.13 2.77 -7.78
N LEU A 114 8.75 2.41 -6.56
CA LEU A 114 8.09 3.33 -5.62
C LEU A 114 8.97 4.53 -5.27
N PHE A 115 10.21 4.28 -4.87
CA PHE A 115 11.10 5.35 -4.43
C PHE A 115 11.58 6.23 -5.58
N ASP A 116 11.72 5.70 -6.79
CA ASP A 116 12.02 6.53 -7.97
C ASP A 116 10.89 7.56 -8.25
N ILE A 117 9.63 7.17 -8.02
CA ILE A 117 8.49 8.09 -8.11
C ILE A 117 8.49 9.07 -6.93
N LEU A 118 8.60 8.57 -5.70
CA LEU A 118 8.47 9.40 -4.50
C LEU A 118 9.60 10.43 -4.38
N PHE A 119 10.83 10.10 -4.74
CA PHE A 119 11.93 11.06 -4.75
C PHE A 119 11.76 12.14 -5.81
N GLU A 120 11.14 11.83 -6.95
CA GLU A 120 10.83 12.86 -7.94
C GLU A 120 9.66 13.75 -7.48
N VAL A 121 8.66 13.19 -6.82
CA VAL A 121 7.60 13.98 -6.18
C VAL A 121 8.19 14.90 -5.10
N GLU A 122 9.12 14.40 -4.28
CA GLU A 122 9.79 15.18 -3.23
C GLU A 122 10.50 16.43 -3.80
N ARG A 123 11.12 16.32 -4.97
CA ARG A 123 11.76 17.48 -5.62
C ARG A 123 10.77 18.53 -6.09
N ARG A 124 9.50 18.19 -6.27
CA ARG A 124 8.46 19.06 -6.85
C ARG A 124 7.50 19.64 -5.83
N ILE A 125 7.47 19.13 -4.60
CA ILE A 125 6.61 19.61 -3.53
C ILE A 125 7.41 20.31 -2.45
N ASN A 126 6.79 21.33 -1.80
CA ASN A 126 7.37 21.96 -0.63
C ASN A 126 6.60 21.56 0.63
N VAL A 127 7.20 20.67 1.41
CA VAL A 127 6.60 20.14 2.66
C VAL A 127 6.89 21.00 3.90
N GLU A 128 7.68 22.07 3.78
CA GLU A 128 8.07 22.91 4.92
C GLU A 128 6.87 23.60 5.57
N SER A 129 5.89 23.99 4.74
CA SER A 129 4.65 24.64 5.19
C SER A 129 3.60 23.68 5.73
N TYR A 130 3.84 22.36 5.68
CA TYR A 130 2.87 21.35 6.09
C TYR A 130 2.89 21.17 7.61
N ASP A 131 1.70 20.93 8.19
CA ASP A 131 1.59 20.46 9.57
C ASP A 131 2.19 19.04 9.75
N GLY A 132 2.35 18.63 10.99
CA GLY A 132 2.98 17.34 11.30
C GLY A 132 2.26 16.12 10.71
N TYR A 133 0.94 16.21 10.46
CA TYR A 133 0.19 15.14 9.81
C TYR A 133 0.44 15.13 8.30
N GLN A 134 0.33 16.28 7.63
CA GLN A 134 0.50 16.39 6.18
C GLN A 134 1.94 16.15 5.72
N ARG A 135 2.95 16.33 6.59
CA ARG A 135 4.34 15.94 6.31
C ARG A 135 4.52 14.45 6.01
N ARG A 136 3.52 13.63 6.30
CA ARG A 136 3.47 12.20 5.96
C ARG A 136 3.03 11.94 4.51
N VAL A 137 2.98 12.95 3.67
CA VAL A 137 2.51 12.92 2.27
C VAL A 137 3.06 11.74 1.47
N PHE A 138 4.35 11.43 1.60
CA PHE A 138 4.97 10.29 0.88
C PHE A 138 4.37 8.95 1.31
N GLY A 139 4.00 8.79 2.59
CA GLY A 139 3.28 7.61 3.06
C GLY A 139 1.87 7.53 2.47
N PHE A 140 1.16 8.67 2.40
CA PHE A 140 -0.17 8.71 1.81
C PHE A 140 -0.16 8.42 0.31
N LEU A 141 0.84 8.92 -0.42
CA LEU A 141 1.03 8.60 -1.84
C LEU A 141 1.44 7.14 -2.04
N ALA A 142 2.36 6.62 -1.20
CA ALA A 142 2.81 5.24 -1.26
C ALA A 142 1.66 4.23 -1.14
N GLU A 143 0.67 4.48 -0.29
CA GLU A 143 -0.52 3.62 -0.17
C GLU A 143 -1.34 3.57 -1.48
N ARG A 144 -1.44 4.69 -2.23
CA ARG A 144 -2.13 4.73 -3.52
C ARG A 144 -1.31 4.07 -4.62
N LEU A 145 -0.01 4.35 -4.66
CA LEU A 145 0.94 3.76 -5.61
C LEU A 145 1.06 2.24 -5.42
N PHE A 146 0.96 1.74 -4.19
CA PHE A 146 0.99 0.30 -3.94
C PHE A 146 -0.09 -0.45 -4.74
N ARG A 147 -1.31 0.08 -4.76
CA ARG A 147 -2.40 -0.52 -5.55
C ARG A 147 -2.11 -0.49 -7.06
N VAL A 148 -1.53 0.60 -7.55
CA VAL A 148 -1.12 0.72 -8.97
C VAL A 148 -0.11 -0.34 -9.35
N TRP A 149 0.91 -0.52 -8.51
CA TRP A 149 1.94 -1.51 -8.73
C TRP A 149 1.37 -2.94 -8.79
N LEU A 150 0.48 -3.28 -7.84
CA LEU A 150 -0.19 -4.59 -7.83
C LEU A 150 -1.06 -4.84 -9.07
N LEU A 151 -1.70 -3.79 -9.61
CA LEU A 151 -2.55 -3.91 -10.80
C LEU A 151 -1.76 -4.14 -12.10
N ASN A 152 -0.55 -3.59 -12.18
CA ASN A 152 0.28 -3.67 -13.38
C ASN A 152 1.21 -4.87 -13.42
N HIS A 153 1.28 -5.64 -12.35
CA HIS A 153 2.08 -6.86 -12.29
C HIS A 153 1.17 -8.10 -12.30
N PRO A 154 1.42 -9.10 -13.15
CA PRO A 154 0.61 -10.31 -13.24
C PRO A 154 0.88 -11.26 -12.05
N LEU A 155 0.66 -10.78 -10.83
CA LEU A 155 0.95 -11.48 -9.59
C LEU A 155 -0.24 -12.31 -9.10
N LYS A 156 0.04 -13.48 -8.58
CA LYS A 156 -0.90 -14.23 -7.75
C LYS A 156 -0.87 -13.67 -6.34
N ILE A 157 -1.88 -12.89 -5.99
CA ILE A 157 -1.96 -12.16 -4.73
C ILE A 157 -2.74 -12.97 -3.70
N LYS A 158 -2.17 -13.14 -2.50
CA LYS A 158 -2.88 -13.61 -1.31
C LYS A 158 -3.24 -12.40 -0.45
N GLU A 159 -4.52 -12.15 -0.26
CA GLU A 159 -4.98 -11.14 0.71
C GLU A 159 -5.17 -11.77 2.08
N GLU A 160 -4.67 -11.11 3.12
CA GLU A 160 -4.79 -11.51 4.52
C GLU A 160 -5.27 -10.34 5.38
N ASN A 161 -5.98 -10.65 6.46
CA ASN A 161 -6.45 -9.65 7.40
C ASN A 161 -5.29 -8.94 8.10
N VAL A 162 -5.54 -7.73 8.54
CA VAL A 162 -4.62 -6.95 9.37
C VAL A 162 -5.32 -6.54 10.64
N ILE A 163 -4.69 -6.78 11.77
CA ILE A 163 -5.13 -6.26 13.07
C ILE A 163 -4.35 -5.00 13.43
N PHE A 164 -5.03 -4.09 14.10
CA PHE A 164 -4.43 -2.88 14.67
C PHE A 164 -4.39 -3.00 16.19
N LEU A 165 -3.20 -2.91 16.76
CA LEU A 165 -3.01 -2.88 18.22
C LEU A 165 -3.02 -1.43 18.70
N SER A 166 -4.11 -1.02 19.35
CA SER A 166 -4.18 0.27 20.05
C SER A 166 -3.52 0.16 21.42
N ASP A 167 -2.82 1.20 21.85
CA ASP A 167 -2.47 1.34 23.28
C ASP A 167 -3.77 1.50 24.06
N ARG A 168 -3.91 0.73 25.13
CA ARG A 168 -4.97 0.94 26.12
C ARG A 168 -4.57 2.06 27.05
#